data_e14be6b24534049a93ba739b3b5dc7e6
#
_entry.id   e14be6b24534049a93ba739b3b5dc7e6
#
_cell.length_a   1.000
_cell.length_b   1.000
_cell.length_c   1.000
_cell.angle_alpha   90.00
_cell.angle_beta   90.00
_cell.angle_gamma   90.00
#
_symmetry.space_group_name_H-M   'P 1'
#
loop_
_entity.id
_entity.type
_entity.pdbx_description
1 polymer ?
#
loop_
_entity_poly.entity_id
_entity_poly.type
_entity_poly.pdbx_seq_one_letter_code
_entity_poly.pdbx_strand_id
1 'polypeptide(L)'
;MIERHFGESAPLSLGVEEEVMILDAETLEPAAAVDVLVRGAESLDLPGMLKTELHSHVVELTTGICDDVDEAIEALRVLRDAADRIARDNGLVIAAAGAHPTAALSSLPVMQEERYLEMIQRLGYVAQRQGVNGLH
;
A
#
# COMPACT_ATOMS: atom_id res chain seq x y z
N MET A 1 -19.74 12.20 1.77
CA MET A 1 -19.87 12.32 3.25
C MET A 1 -18.88 11.32 3.83
N ILE A 2 -17.92 11.74 4.65
CA ILE A 2 -16.97 10.81 5.28
C ILE A 2 -17.72 10.15 6.44
N GLU A 3 -17.89 8.83 6.38
CA GLU A 3 -18.40 8.06 7.51
C GLU A 3 -17.40 8.15 8.66
N ARG A 4 -17.90 8.39 9.87
CA ARG A 4 -17.06 8.53 11.06
C ARG A 4 -17.42 7.42 12.03
N HIS A 5 -16.51 6.48 12.19
CA HIS A 5 -16.67 5.31 13.07
C HIS A 5 -15.82 5.41 14.35
N PHE A 6 -15.40 6.63 14.72
CA PHE A 6 -14.59 6.86 15.91
C PHE A 6 -15.32 6.39 17.17
N GLY A 7 -14.70 5.47 17.91
CA GLY A 7 -15.24 4.91 19.15
C GLY A 7 -16.25 3.77 19.00
N GLU A 8 -16.48 3.29 17.76
CA GLU A 8 -17.38 2.15 17.50
C GLU A 8 -16.66 0.78 17.63
N SER A 9 -15.34 0.76 17.53
CA SER A 9 -14.54 -0.45 17.68
C SER A 9 -14.45 -0.91 19.14
N ALA A 10 -14.20 -2.20 19.35
CA ALA A 10 -13.95 -2.73 20.69
C ALA A 10 -12.74 -2.05 21.34
N PRO A 11 -12.75 -1.84 22.67
CA PRO A 11 -11.60 -1.30 23.37
C PRO A 11 -10.36 -2.14 23.14
N LEU A 12 -9.22 -1.50 22.86
CA LEU A 12 -7.92 -2.13 22.60
C LEU A 12 -7.81 -2.93 21.29
N SER A 13 -8.82 -2.88 20.41
CA SER A 13 -8.67 -3.38 19.04
C SER A 13 -7.68 -2.53 18.25
N LEU A 14 -7.05 -3.12 17.27
CA LEU A 14 -6.08 -2.46 16.40
C LEU A 14 -6.35 -2.78 14.93
N GLY A 15 -5.88 -1.90 14.06
CA GLY A 15 -5.75 -2.14 12.63
C GLY A 15 -4.32 -1.80 12.23
N VAL A 16 -3.79 -2.50 11.24
CA VAL A 16 -2.42 -2.28 10.77
C VAL A 16 -2.45 -1.97 9.29
N GLU A 17 -1.67 -0.97 8.89
CA GLU A 17 -1.43 -0.59 7.50
C GLU A 17 0.06 -0.75 7.21
N GLU A 18 0.39 -1.46 6.16
CA GLU A 18 1.75 -1.61 5.69
C GLU A 18 1.86 -1.19 4.22
N GLU A 19 2.80 -0.32 3.94
CA GLU A 19 3.13 0.11 2.59
C GLU A 19 4.30 -0.70 2.06
N VAL A 20 4.14 -1.31 0.88
CA VAL A 20 5.20 -2.05 0.21
C VAL A 20 5.38 -1.56 -1.22
N MET A 21 6.63 -1.52 -1.67
CA MET A 21 6.97 -1.14 -3.04
C MET A 21 6.65 -2.26 -4.02
N ILE A 22 6.22 -1.88 -5.22
CA ILE A 22 6.06 -2.75 -6.38
C ILE A 22 7.22 -2.45 -7.31
N LEU A 23 7.99 -3.48 -7.64
CA LEU A 23 9.17 -3.38 -8.49
C LEU A 23 9.03 -4.29 -9.71
N ASP A 24 9.63 -3.91 -10.80
CA ASP A 24 9.83 -4.79 -11.94
C ASP A 24 10.76 -5.95 -11.54
N ALA A 25 10.39 -7.19 -11.86
CA ALA A 25 11.11 -8.38 -11.39
C ALA A 25 12.51 -8.57 -12.01
N GLU A 26 12.78 -7.92 -13.16
CA GLU A 26 14.08 -8.06 -13.85
C GLU A 26 15.03 -6.93 -13.47
N THR A 27 14.51 -5.69 -13.41
CA THR A 27 15.34 -4.48 -13.21
C THR A 27 15.39 -4.04 -11.76
N LEU A 28 14.41 -4.45 -10.94
CA LEU A 28 14.16 -4.00 -9.58
C LEU A 28 13.88 -2.49 -9.47
N GLU A 29 13.55 -1.83 -10.58
CA GLU A 29 13.12 -0.43 -10.57
C GLU A 29 11.64 -0.31 -10.16
N PRO A 30 11.21 0.82 -9.57
CA PRO A 30 9.82 1.06 -9.19
C PRO A 30 8.86 0.92 -10.38
N ALA A 31 7.86 0.07 -10.26
CA ALA A 31 6.86 -0.20 -11.29
C ALA A 31 5.51 0.43 -10.94
N ALA A 32 4.98 1.29 -11.81
CA ALA A 32 3.67 1.92 -11.66
C ALA A 32 2.53 0.90 -11.91
N ALA A 33 2.32 -0.02 -10.98
CA ALA A 33 1.46 -1.20 -11.18
C ALA A 33 0.49 -1.49 -10.02
N VAL A 34 0.23 -0.52 -9.13
CA VAL A 34 -0.68 -0.73 -7.99
C VAL A 34 -2.07 -1.20 -8.42
N ASP A 35 -2.59 -0.69 -9.54
CA ASP A 35 -3.88 -1.11 -10.09
C ASP A 35 -3.95 -2.61 -10.43
N VAL A 36 -2.81 -3.21 -10.78
CA VAL A 36 -2.73 -4.66 -11.08
C VAL A 36 -2.97 -5.45 -9.80
N LEU A 37 -2.32 -5.05 -8.69
CA LEU A 37 -2.44 -5.72 -7.42
C LEU A 37 -3.84 -5.53 -6.81
N VAL A 38 -4.33 -4.29 -6.80
CA VAL A 38 -5.66 -3.96 -6.24
C VAL A 38 -6.75 -4.74 -6.96
N ARG A 39 -6.79 -4.69 -8.30
CA ARG A 39 -7.77 -5.45 -9.09
C ARG A 39 -7.62 -6.96 -8.97
N GLY A 40 -6.38 -7.46 -8.90
CA GLY A 40 -6.12 -8.89 -8.70
C GLY A 40 -6.63 -9.41 -7.35
N ALA A 41 -6.73 -8.54 -6.36
CA ALA A 41 -7.21 -8.86 -5.02
C ALA A 41 -8.74 -8.77 -4.85
N GLU A 42 -9.48 -8.05 -5.73
CA GLU A 42 -10.92 -7.77 -5.59
C GLU A 42 -11.80 -9.03 -5.40
N SER A 43 -11.40 -10.16 -5.99
CA SER A 43 -12.16 -11.41 -5.91
C SER A 43 -11.70 -12.36 -4.82
N LEU A 44 -10.66 -11.99 -4.06
CA LEU A 44 -10.09 -12.82 -3.01
C LEU A 44 -10.79 -12.54 -1.67
N ASP A 45 -11.02 -13.61 -0.90
CA ASP A 45 -11.48 -13.50 0.49
C ASP A 45 -10.25 -13.25 1.39
N LEU A 46 -10.03 -11.98 1.73
CA LEU A 46 -8.85 -11.53 2.47
C LEU A 46 -9.26 -10.94 3.84
N PRO A 47 -8.40 -11.04 4.86
CA PRO A 47 -8.65 -10.46 6.18
C PRO A 47 -8.44 -8.94 6.23
N GLY A 48 -8.57 -8.28 5.10
CA GLY A 48 -8.35 -6.86 4.90
C GLY A 48 -8.38 -6.54 3.41
N MET A 49 -7.63 -5.53 2.98
CA MET A 49 -7.63 -5.10 1.58
C MET A 49 -6.28 -4.57 1.11
N LEU A 50 -6.08 -4.59 -0.20
CA LEU A 50 -5.02 -3.88 -0.90
C LEU A 50 -5.58 -2.55 -1.41
N LYS A 51 -4.87 -1.44 -1.17
CA LYS A 51 -5.29 -0.10 -1.57
C LYS A 51 -4.22 0.63 -2.38
N THR A 52 -4.68 1.63 -3.12
CA THR A 52 -3.79 2.62 -3.76
C THR A 52 -3.26 3.62 -2.73
N GLU A 53 -2.02 4.08 -2.93
CA GLU A 53 -1.39 5.15 -2.18
C GLU A 53 -0.98 6.31 -3.13
N LEU A 54 -0.35 7.38 -2.62
CA LEU A 54 0.09 8.54 -3.38
C LEU A 54 0.93 8.15 -4.61
N HIS A 55 1.80 7.17 -4.44
CA HIS A 55 2.67 6.69 -5.51
C HIS A 55 2.15 5.38 -6.12
N SER A 56 2.05 5.33 -7.45
CA SER A 56 1.51 4.15 -8.17
C SER A 56 2.43 2.91 -8.15
N HIS A 57 3.62 3.02 -7.59
CA HIS A 57 4.52 1.89 -7.32
C HIS A 57 4.46 1.40 -5.86
N VAL A 58 3.52 1.89 -5.07
CA VAL A 58 3.28 1.48 -3.68
C VAL A 58 1.88 0.90 -3.56
N VAL A 59 1.75 -0.23 -2.88
CA VAL A 59 0.48 -0.79 -2.46
C VAL A 59 0.40 -0.78 -0.94
N GLU A 60 -0.72 -0.30 -0.41
CA GLU A 60 -1.05 -0.34 1.00
C GLU A 60 -1.80 -1.63 1.33
N LEU A 61 -1.28 -2.38 2.28
CA LEU A 61 -1.90 -3.58 2.85
C LEU A 61 -2.58 -3.18 4.17
N THR A 62 -3.92 -3.12 4.18
CA THR A 62 -4.68 -2.70 5.36
C THR A 62 -5.40 -3.91 5.93
N THR A 63 -5.17 -4.24 7.20
CA THR A 63 -5.92 -5.29 7.88
C THR A 63 -7.35 -4.84 8.18
N GLY A 64 -8.24 -5.79 8.49
CA GLY A 64 -9.46 -5.51 9.24
C GLY A 64 -9.16 -5.07 10.67
N ILE A 65 -10.23 -4.93 11.47
CA ILE A 65 -10.09 -4.73 12.91
C ILE A 65 -9.64 -6.06 13.52
N CYS A 66 -8.53 -6.03 14.25
CA CYS A 66 -7.93 -7.18 14.93
C CYS A 66 -8.09 -7.04 16.45
N ASP A 67 -8.35 -8.13 17.12
CA ASP A 67 -8.50 -8.15 18.59
C ASP A 67 -7.14 -8.10 19.30
N ASP A 68 -6.08 -8.60 18.65
CA ASP A 68 -4.73 -8.60 19.20
C ASP A 68 -3.64 -8.54 18.11
N VAL A 69 -2.38 -8.52 18.56
CA VAL A 69 -1.20 -8.45 17.69
C VAL A 69 -1.01 -9.72 16.86
N ASP A 70 -1.33 -10.88 17.42
CA ASP A 70 -1.14 -12.15 16.70
C ASP A 70 -2.11 -12.26 15.52
N GLU A 71 -3.36 -11.80 15.70
CA GLU A 71 -4.33 -11.70 14.62
C GLU A 71 -3.88 -10.70 13.55
N ALA A 72 -3.35 -9.54 13.94
CA ALA A 72 -2.84 -8.55 13.00
C ALA A 72 -1.65 -9.07 12.18
N ILE A 73 -0.73 -9.80 12.82
CA ILE A 73 0.42 -10.45 12.14
C ILE A 73 -0.07 -11.47 11.12
N GLU A 74 -1.03 -12.31 11.48
CA GLU A 74 -1.57 -13.33 10.56
C GLU A 74 -2.32 -12.68 9.40
N ALA A 75 -3.11 -11.62 9.66
CA ALA A 75 -3.79 -10.87 8.61
C ALA A 75 -2.79 -10.25 7.62
N LEU A 76 -1.74 -9.58 8.11
CA LEU A 76 -0.69 -9.03 7.25
C LEU A 76 0.04 -10.12 6.45
N ARG A 77 0.32 -11.28 7.05
CA ARG A 77 0.94 -12.41 6.35
C ARG A 77 0.08 -12.85 5.16
N VAL A 78 -1.23 -13.00 5.35
CA VAL A 78 -2.16 -13.38 4.27
C VAL A 78 -2.22 -12.31 3.18
N LEU A 79 -2.27 -11.03 3.55
CA LEU A 79 -2.27 -9.91 2.60
C LEU A 79 -0.98 -9.85 1.79
N ARG A 80 0.19 -10.02 2.43
CA ARG A 80 1.49 -10.07 1.75
C ARG A 80 1.57 -11.25 0.79
N ASP A 81 1.13 -12.45 1.20
CA ASP A 81 1.13 -13.65 0.35
C ASP A 81 0.25 -13.46 -0.90
N ALA A 82 -0.90 -12.79 -0.74
CA ALA A 82 -1.78 -12.45 -1.85
C ALA A 82 -1.12 -11.43 -2.79
N ALA A 83 -0.57 -10.35 -2.26
CA ALA A 83 0.11 -9.32 -3.03
C ALA A 83 1.32 -9.88 -3.78
N ASP A 84 2.16 -10.70 -3.13
CA ASP A 84 3.34 -11.33 -3.75
C ASP A 84 2.94 -12.28 -4.90
N ARG A 85 1.88 -13.07 -4.71
CA ARG A 85 1.38 -13.96 -5.75
C ARG A 85 0.91 -13.19 -6.98
N ILE A 86 0.06 -12.16 -6.77
CA ILE A 86 -0.44 -11.33 -7.85
C ILE A 86 0.71 -10.63 -8.56
N ALA A 87 1.69 -10.09 -7.82
CA ALA A 87 2.86 -9.45 -8.39
C ALA A 87 3.64 -10.41 -9.28
N ARG A 88 4.01 -11.60 -8.79
CA ARG A 88 4.77 -12.61 -9.55
C ARG A 88 4.06 -13.04 -10.83
N ASP A 89 2.75 -13.24 -10.79
CA ASP A 89 1.94 -13.62 -11.96
C ASP A 89 1.96 -12.53 -13.06
N ASN A 90 2.40 -11.31 -12.72
CA ASN A 90 2.49 -10.15 -13.63
C ASN A 90 3.93 -9.67 -13.88
N GLY A 91 4.95 -10.48 -13.57
CA GLY A 91 6.36 -10.10 -13.78
C GLY A 91 6.85 -9.01 -12.82
N LEU A 92 6.25 -8.92 -11.65
CA LEU A 92 6.55 -7.94 -10.60
C LEU A 92 7.04 -8.65 -9.33
N VAL A 93 7.64 -7.88 -8.42
CA VAL A 93 7.95 -8.32 -7.06
C VAL A 93 7.53 -7.22 -6.08
N ILE A 94 7.24 -7.59 -4.83
CA ILE A 94 7.00 -6.62 -3.76
C ILE A 94 8.22 -6.54 -2.84
N ALA A 95 8.47 -5.35 -2.29
CA ALA A 95 9.58 -5.11 -1.36
C ALA A 95 9.14 -4.25 -0.17
N ALA A 96 9.31 -4.82 1.04
CA ALA A 96 9.06 -4.12 2.29
C ALA A 96 10.35 -3.42 2.75
N ALA A 97 10.48 -2.15 2.45
CA ALA A 97 11.58 -1.29 2.89
C ALA A 97 11.09 0.16 2.98
N GLY A 98 11.65 0.94 3.90
CA GLY A 98 11.24 2.32 4.14
C GLY A 98 11.41 3.27 2.96
N ALA A 99 12.27 2.95 1.99
CA ALA A 99 12.45 3.68 0.74
C ALA A 99 13.22 2.83 -0.28
N HIS A 100 13.08 3.15 -1.57
CA HIS A 100 13.90 2.53 -2.61
C HIS A 100 15.35 3.04 -2.53
N PRO A 101 16.37 2.16 -2.56
CA PRO A 101 17.74 2.55 -2.28
C PRO A 101 18.37 3.45 -3.35
N THR A 102 17.92 3.38 -4.59
CA THR A 102 18.54 4.09 -5.73
C THR A 102 17.58 4.95 -6.53
N ALA A 103 16.27 4.74 -6.46
CA ALA A 103 15.31 5.53 -7.22
C ALA A 103 15.26 6.98 -6.73
N ALA A 104 15.35 7.93 -7.67
CA ALA A 104 15.19 9.34 -7.34
C ALA A 104 13.73 9.65 -6.98
N LEU A 105 13.48 10.28 -5.84
CA LEU A 105 12.12 10.63 -5.38
C LEU A 105 11.33 11.43 -6.43
N SER A 106 12.03 12.29 -7.20
CA SER A 106 11.40 13.09 -8.26
C SER A 106 10.95 12.29 -9.49
N SER A 107 11.38 11.05 -9.63
CA SER A 107 11.01 10.16 -10.73
C SER A 107 9.92 9.16 -10.37
N LEU A 108 9.49 9.12 -9.11
CA LEU A 108 8.46 8.20 -8.65
C LEU A 108 7.10 8.59 -9.25
N PRO A 109 6.41 7.65 -9.90
CA PRO A 109 5.13 7.92 -10.53
C PRO A 109 4.04 8.13 -9.49
N VAL A 110 3.24 9.18 -9.67
CA VAL A 110 2.13 9.56 -8.78
C VAL A 110 0.81 9.06 -9.37
N MET A 111 -0.09 8.63 -8.48
CA MET A 111 -1.46 8.27 -8.85
C MET A 111 -2.20 9.47 -9.46
N GLN A 112 -2.96 9.21 -10.53
CA GLN A 112 -3.72 10.25 -11.25
C GLN A 112 -5.15 10.41 -10.71
N GLU A 113 -5.37 10.08 -9.45
CA GLU A 113 -6.63 10.33 -8.76
C GLU A 113 -6.71 11.78 -8.25
N GLU A 114 -7.90 12.38 -8.36
CA GLU A 114 -8.15 13.79 -8.00
C GLU A 114 -7.65 14.15 -6.60
N ARG A 115 -7.93 13.28 -5.60
CA ARG A 115 -7.49 13.47 -4.20
C ARG A 115 -5.97 13.63 -4.05
N TYR A 116 -5.19 12.85 -4.81
CA TYR A 116 -3.73 12.91 -4.76
C TYR A 116 -3.18 14.11 -5.52
N LEU A 117 -3.79 14.44 -6.66
CA LEU A 117 -3.42 15.64 -7.41
C LEU A 117 -3.70 16.92 -6.63
N GLU A 118 -4.84 17.01 -5.92
CA GLU A 118 -5.14 18.10 -5.00
C GLU A 118 -4.14 18.17 -3.84
N MET A 119 -3.76 17.04 -3.25
CA MET A 119 -2.78 16.99 -2.18
C MET A 119 -1.41 17.51 -2.66
N ILE A 120 -0.95 17.07 -3.85
CA ILE A 120 0.30 17.58 -4.45
C ILE A 120 0.21 19.07 -4.72
N GLN A 121 -0.92 19.56 -5.24
CA GLN A 121 -1.12 20.98 -5.49
C GLN A 121 -1.03 21.82 -4.21
N ARG A 122 -1.56 21.30 -3.09
CA ARG A 122 -1.56 21.97 -1.79
C ARG A 122 -0.22 21.92 -1.07
N LEU A 123 0.44 20.77 -1.10
CA LEU A 123 1.68 20.50 -0.34
C LEU A 123 2.94 20.68 -1.21
N GLY A 124 2.80 20.74 -2.54
CA GLY A 124 3.87 21.00 -3.47
C GLY A 124 5.05 20.05 -3.29
N TYR A 125 6.23 20.63 -3.14
CA TYR A 125 7.50 19.92 -2.99
C TYR A 125 7.51 18.85 -1.86
N VAL A 126 6.78 19.07 -0.77
CA VAL A 126 6.72 18.13 0.35
C VAL A 126 6.04 16.83 -0.06
N ALA A 127 4.88 16.90 -0.74
CA ALA A 127 4.19 15.72 -1.22
C ALA A 127 5.01 14.92 -2.23
N GLN A 128 5.68 15.60 -3.16
CA GLN A 128 6.53 14.96 -4.17
C GLN A 128 7.74 14.22 -3.58
N ARG A 129 8.12 14.50 -2.34
CA ARG A 129 9.24 13.84 -1.65
C ARG A 129 8.82 12.78 -0.64
N GLN A 130 7.55 12.50 -0.52
CA GLN A 130 7.03 11.40 0.32
C GLN A 130 7.19 10.04 -0.38
N GLY A 131 8.39 9.69 -0.80
CA GLY A 131 8.72 8.35 -1.32
C GLY A 131 9.19 7.42 -0.20
N VAL A 132 8.50 7.44 0.93
CA VAL A 132 8.77 6.59 2.09
C VAL A 132 7.59 5.66 2.33
N ASN A 133 7.89 4.44 2.75
CA ASN A 133 6.90 3.43 3.07
C ASN A 133 6.93 3.12 4.56
N GLY A 134 5.78 2.98 5.16
CA GLY A 134 5.60 2.79 6.59
C GLY A 134 4.94 1.48 6.98
N LEU A 135 4.92 1.25 8.27
CA LEU A 135 4.08 0.29 8.98
C LEU A 135 3.43 1.08 10.12
N HIS A 136 2.12 1.18 10.11
CA HIS A 136 1.35 1.93 11.11
C HIS A 136 0.32 1.07 11.82
#